data_c269931f4126b255ff3035121a0620c6
#
_entry.id   c269931f4126b255ff3035121a0620c6
#
_cell.length_a   1.000
_cell.length_b   1.000
_cell.length_c   1.000
_cell.angle_alpha   90.00
_cell.angle_beta   90.00
_cell.angle_gamma   90.00
#
_symmetry.space_group_name_H-M   'P 1'
#
loop_
_entity.id
_entity.type
_entity.pdbx_description
1 polymer ?
#
loop_
_entity_poly.entity_id
_entity_poly.type
_entity_poly.pdbx_seq_one_letter_code
_entity_poly.pdbx_strand_id
1 'polypeptide(L)'
;MGSEDYASGVALIRSGWPSGAERAREMAEKLDGVLAAASRRETFQTEWDVAGDEADVSRFLSGEPENMALSVPVPAEGDGGAVVRLAIKGGGSAEVSVETFTRAAVLITAAVDRMEAAGRRVEVWVYYAAKFGTELAEVWHLLKRAEDSVDLPRLVAGLSAAAFRRVGWRWRESRKALKPSHSYGYSQASELPLESGEIRLDAVHVGRVMNGLEAEWMRSIGA
;
A
#
# COMPACT_ATOMS: atom_id res chain seq x y z
N MET A 1 -19.50 7.73 3.71
CA MET A 1 -20.58 7.04 3.01
C MET A 1 -20.73 5.64 3.63
N GLY A 2 -21.78 5.38 4.39
CA GLY A 2 -22.10 4.05 4.89
C GLY A 2 -23.17 3.46 4.00
N SER A 3 -22.96 2.28 3.44
CA SER A 3 -24.07 1.54 2.86
C SER A 3 -24.92 0.99 3.99
N GLU A 4 -26.23 1.12 3.90
CA GLU A 4 -27.14 0.67 4.95
C GLU A 4 -27.25 -0.85 4.99
N ASP A 5 -27.04 -1.53 3.84
CA ASP A 5 -27.17 -2.98 3.69
C ASP A 5 -26.09 -3.62 2.79
N TYR A 6 -26.16 -4.95 2.67
CA TYR A 6 -25.27 -5.73 1.83
C TYR A 6 -25.38 -5.39 0.34
N ALA A 7 -26.60 -5.20 -0.16
CA ALA A 7 -26.84 -4.96 -1.59
C ALA A 7 -26.24 -3.63 -2.05
N SER A 8 -26.43 -2.57 -1.27
CA SER A 8 -25.81 -1.27 -1.53
C SER A 8 -24.29 -1.30 -1.39
N GLY A 9 -23.76 -2.10 -0.47
CA GLY A 9 -22.31 -2.34 -0.38
C GLY A 9 -21.73 -3.02 -1.62
N VAL A 10 -22.40 -4.05 -2.13
CA VAL A 10 -22.00 -4.73 -3.38
C VAL A 10 -22.13 -3.80 -4.58
N ALA A 11 -23.22 -3.01 -4.66
CA ALA A 11 -23.39 -2.03 -5.73
C ALA A 11 -22.26 -1.00 -5.74
N LEU A 12 -21.89 -0.46 -4.57
CA LEU A 12 -20.77 0.47 -4.43
C LEU A 12 -19.46 -0.12 -4.93
N ILE A 13 -19.12 -1.35 -4.56
CA ILE A 13 -17.88 -2.00 -5.00
C ILE A 13 -17.89 -2.21 -6.53
N ARG A 14 -19.04 -2.57 -7.10
CA ARG A 14 -19.19 -2.79 -8.55
C ARG A 14 -19.11 -1.50 -9.36
N SER A 15 -19.77 -0.45 -8.91
CA SER A 15 -19.80 0.85 -9.60
C SER A 15 -18.59 1.72 -9.33
N GLY A 16 -17.83 1.41 -8.26
CA GLY A 16 -16.78 2.27 -7.75
C GLY A 16 -17.32 3.43 -6.91
N TRP A 17 -16.38 4.21 -6.34
CA TRP A 17 -16.67 5.40 -5.55
C TRP A 17 -15.93 6.62 -6.12
N PRO A 18 -16.51 7.33 -7.12
CA PRO A 18 -15.82 8.43 -7.82
C PRO A 18 -15.33 9.55 -6.89
N SER A 19 -16.17 10.02 -5.98
CA SER A 19 -15.78 11.10 -5.04
C SER A 19 -14.72 10.65 -4.02
N GLY A 20 -14.62 9.36 -3.73
CA GLY A 20 -13.53 8.80 -2.96
C GLY A 20 -12.22 8.76 -3.74
N ALA A 21 -12.28 8.48 -5.03
CA ALA A 21 -11.14 8.51 -5.93
C ALA A 21 -10.59 9.94 -6.12
N GLU A 22 -11.47 10.95 -6.24
CA GLU A 22 -11.06 12.36 -6.29
C GLU A 22 -10.30 12.75 -5.02
N ARG A 23 -10.83 12.40 -3.85
CA ARG A 23 -10.15 12.61 -2.56
C ARG A 23 -8.79 11.92 -2.49
N ALA A 24 -8.65 10.73 -3.07
CA ALA A 24 -7.36 10.03 -3.11
C ALA A 24 -6.35 10.75 -4.01
N ARG A 25 -6.77 11.26 -5.17
CA ARG A 25 -5.91 12.06 -6.04
C ARG A 25 -5.49 13.37 -5.38
N GLU A 26 -6.43 14.12 -4.81
CA GLU A 26 -6.12 15.33 -4.04
C GLU A 26 -5.12 15.07 -2.91
N MET A 27 -5.25 13.92 -2.25
CA MET A 27 -4.31 13.52 -1.20
C MET A 27 -2.93 13.20 -1.80
N ALA A 28 -2.86 12.46 -2.91
CA ALA A 28 -1.62 12.15 -3.61
C ALA A 28 -0.92 13.45 -4.05
N GLU A 29 -1.62 14.37 -4.71
CA GLU A 29 -1.10 15.66 -5.16
C GLU A 29 -0.56 16.53 -4.02
N LYS A 30 -1.31 16.60 -2.91
CA LYS A 30 -0.88 17.32 -1.69
C LYS A 30 0.45 16.79 -1.15
N LEU A 31 0.64 15.49 -1.24
CA LEU A 31 1.80 14.82 -0.68
C LEU A 31 2.97 14.79 -1.65
N ASP A 32 2.73 14.98 -2.96
CA ASP A 32 3.77 15.00 -3.99
C ASP A 32 4.87 16.00 -3.71
N GLY A 33 4.51 17.25 -3.37
CA GLY A 33 5.48 18.27 -3.03
C GLY A 33 6.33 17.95 -1.80
N VAL A 34 5.75 17.28 -0.81
CA VAL A 34 6.42 16.89 0.44
C VAL A 34 7.29 15.65 0.23
N LEU A 35 6.81 14.70 -0.55
CA LEU A 35 7.50 13.43 -0.82
C LEU A 35 8.60 13.60 -1.87
N ALA A 36 8.41 14.42 -2.90
CA ALA A 36 9.45 14.73 -3.88
C ALA A 36 10.66 15.42 -3.25
N ALA A 37 10.45 16.27 -2.23
CA ALA A 37 11.52 16.88 -1.47
C ALA A 37 12.31 15.86 -0.62
N ALA A 38 11.68 14.73 -0.24
CA ALA A 38 12.27 13.68 0.60
C ALA A 38 12.78 12.47 -0.21
N SER A 39 12.33 12.32 -1.46
CA SER A 39 12.58 11.12 -2.30
C SER A 39 13.77 11.26 -3.24
N ARG A 40 14.62 12.26 -3.08
CA ARG A 40 15.93 12.23 -3.72
C ARG A 40 16.80 11.18 -3.03
N ARG A 41 16.53 9.91 -3.27
CA ARG A 41 17.55 8.88 -3.16
C ARG A 41 18.52 9.14 -4.32
N GLU A 42 19.57 9.84 -4.02
CA GLU A 42 20.70 9.92 -4.92
C GLU A 42 21.41 8.58 -4.81
N THR A 43 21.42 7.82 -5.89
CA THR A 43 22.31 6.69 -6.06
C THR A 43 23.59 7.26 -6.68
N PHE A 44 24.75 6.86 -6.21
CA PHE A 44 26.00 7.29 -6.80
C PHE A 44 26.44 6.23 -7.81
N GLN A 45 26.70 6.68 -9.04
CA GLN A 45 27.34 5.87 -10.05
C GLN A 45 28.81 6.25 -10.11
N THR A 46 29.69 5.24 -10.20
CA THR A 46 31.12 5.49 -10.39
C THR A 46 31.38 5.76 -11.86
N GLU A 47 31.85 6.96 -12.17
CA GLU A 47 32.39 7.33 -13.47
C GLU A 47 33.91 7.42 -13.38
N TRP A 48 34.57 7.28 -14.52
CA TRP A 48 36.01 7.35 -14.61
C TRP A 48 36.43 8.61 -15.36
N ASP A 49 37.33 9.37 -14.78
CA ASP A 49 37.82 10.62 -15.37
C ASP A 49 39.33 10.78 -15.07
N VAL A 50 39.94 11.79 -15.63
CA VAL A 50 41.33 12.20 -15.35
C VAL A 50 41.47 12.84 -13.97
N ALA A 51 40.38 13.24 -13.33
CA ALA A 51 40.31 13.76 -11.97
C ALA A 51 39.08 13.20 -11.26
N GLY A 52 39.23 12.76 -10.01
CA GLY A 52 38.13 12.14 -9.21
C GLY A 52 38.50 12.03 -7.74
N ASP A 53 37.64 11.35 -6.99
CA ASP A 53 37.75 11.22 -5.54
C ASP A 53 38.76 10.13 -5.12
N GLU A 54 38.92 9.09 -5.94
CA GLU A 54 39.74 7.94 -5.65
C GLU A 54 40.51 7.44 -6.91
N ALA A 55 41.78 7.15 -6.77
CA ALA A 55 42.60 6.62 -7.87
C ALA A 55 42.49 5.09 -7.98
N ASP A 56 42.16 4.58 -9.18
CA ASP A 56 42.29 3.16 -9.49
C ASP A 56 43.71 2.85 -9.91
N VAL A 57 44.42 2.19 -9.00
CA VAL A 57 45.84 1.85 -9.19
C VAL A 57 46.03 0.93 -10.41
N SER A 58 45.09 0.03 -10.69
CA SER A 58 45.17 -0.89 -11.82
C SER A 58 45.07 -0.16 -13.14
N ARG A 59 44.12 0.76 -13.27
CA ARG A 59 43.93 1.61 -14.45
C ARG A 59 45.13 2.57 -14.65
N PHE A 60 45.63 3.14 -13.57
CA PHE A 60 46.83 3.98 -13.61
C PHE A 60 48.04 3.21 -14.11
N LEU A 61 48.30 1.99 -13.59
CA LEU A 61 49.40 1.15 -14.02
C LEU A 61 49.26 0.63 -15.45
N SER A 62 48.03 0.51 -15.95
CA SER A 62 47.71 0.15 -17.33
C SER A 62 47.91 1.32 -18.30
N GLY A 63 48.18 2.51 -17.79
CA GLY A 63 48.37 3.72 -18.61
C GLY A 63 47.05 4.32 -19.14
N GLU A 64 45.93 3.98 -18.51
CA GLU A 64 44.61 4.59 -18.84
C GLU A 64 44.57 6.03 -18.32
N PRO A 65 44.29 7.03 -19.18
CA PRO A 65 44.24 8.43 -18.75
C PRO A 65 43.10 8.71 -17.76
N GLU A 66 41.95 8.01 -17.90
CA GLU A 66 40.79 8.12 -17.02
C GLU A 66 40.90 7.08 -15.91
N ASN A 67 41.76 7.32 -14.95
CA ASN A 67 42.08 6.39 -13.85
C ASN A 67 41.59 6.84 -12.48
N MET A 68 40.85 7.94 -12.42
CA MET A 68 40.25 8.45 -11.19
C MET A 68 38.77 8.12 -11.16
N ALA A 69 38.31 7.50 -10.06
CA ALA A 69 36.89 7.27 -9.79
C ALA A 69 36.25 8.55 -9.28
N LEU A 70 35.13 8.91 -9.90
CA LEU A 70 34.29 10.03 -9.51
C LEU A 70 32.90 9.49 -9.15
N SER A 71 32.42 9.79 -7.96
CA SER A 71 31.06 9.44 -7.54
C SER A 71 30.05 10.48 -8.01
N VAL A 72 29.37 10.21 -9.13
CA VAL A 72 28.37 11.12 -9.72
C VAL A 72 27.00 10.77 -9.18
N PRO A 73 26.26 11.73 -8.57
CA PRO A 73 24.89 11.47 -8.14
C PRO A 73 24.01 11.28 -9.39
N VAL A 74 23.41 10.10 -9.49
CA VAL A 74 22.41 9.80 -10.51
C VAL A 74 21.06 9.62 -9.84
N PRO A 75 19.94 9.99 -10.49
CA PRO A 75 18.63 9.65 -9.99
C PRO A 75 18.60 8.12 -9.81
N ALA A 76 18.19 7.65 -8.62
CA ALA A 76 17.98 6.21 -8.46
C ALA A 76 17.00 5.77 -9.53
N GLU A 77 17.44 4.94 -10.47
CA GLU A 77 16.52 4.22 -11.33
C GLU A 77 15.60 3.47 -10.36
N GLY A 78 14.31 3.83 -10.38
CA GLY A 78 13.35 3.19 -9.50
C GLY A 78 13.49 1.69 -9.65
N ASP A 79 13.22 0.92 -8.58
CA ASP A 79 13.15 -0.56 -8.59
C ASP A 79 12.11 -1.01 -9.63
N GLY A 80 12.36 -0.67 -10.89
CA GLY A 80 11.50 -0.90 -12.02
C GLY A 80 11.25 -2.39 -12.17
N GLY A 81 10.10 -2.84 -11.66
CA GLY A 81 9.66 -4.21 -11.79
C GLY A 81 9.39 -4.94 -10.47
N ALA A 82 9.79 -4.44 -9.32
CA ALA A 82 9.44 -5.08 -8.06
C ALA A 82 7.93 -4.98 -7.80
N VAL A 83 7.26 -6.13 -7.66
CA VAL A 83 5.86 -6.18 -7.23
C VAL A 83 5.80 -5.91 -5.73
N VAL A 84 5.05 -4.89 -5.35
CA VAL A 84 4.73 -4.59 -3.96
C VAL A 84 3.37 -5.21 -3.64
N ARG A 85 3.32 -6.10 -2.67
CA ARG A 85 2.08 -6.69 -2.19
C ARG A 85 1.61 -5.96 -0.93
N LEU A 86 0.48 -5.28 -1.02
CA LEU A 86 -0.19 -4.67 0.12
C LEU A 86 -1.27 -5.60 0.66
N ALA A 87 -1.07 -6.11 1.87
CA ALA A 87 -2.03 -6.96 2.56
C ALA A 87 -2.74 -6.16 3.66
N ILE A 88 -4.00 -5.82 3.44
CA ILE A 88 -4.77 -4.91 4.27
C ILE A 88 -5.70 -5.70 5.17
N LYS A 89 -5.51 -5.59 6.49
CA LYS A 89 -6.43 -6.13 7.47
C LYS A 89 -7.76 -5.41 7.38
N GLY A 90 -8.79 -6.09 6.87
CA GLY A 90 -10.16 -5.62 6.83
C GLY A 90 -10.86 -5.83 8.17
N GLY A 91 -11.69 -4.88 8.52
CA GLY A 91 -12.48 -4.97 9.74
C GLY A 91 -11.82 -4.31 10.95
N GLY A 92 -12.66 -4.07 11.95
CA GLY A 92 -12.30 -3.44 13.21
C GLY A 92 -13.50 -3.53 14.16
N SER A 93 -13.31 -3.06 15.42
CA SER A 93 -14.41 -2.95 16.38
C SER A 93 -15.60 -2.20 15.80
N ALA A 94 -16.81 -2.51 16.26
CA ALA A 94 -18.02 -1.76 15.93
C ALA A 94 -17.93 -0.26 16.29
N GLU A 95 -17.08 0.07 17.26
CA GLU A 95 -16.83 1.45 17.71
C GLU A 95 -15.98 2.26 16.74
N VAL A 96 -15.27 1.63 15.80
CA VAL A 96 -14.49 2.36 14.80
C VAL A 96 -15.42 3.11 13.86
N SER A 97 -15.19 4.41 13.73
CA SER A 97 -16.07 5.26 12.92
C SER A 97 -15.96 4.93 11.43
N VAL A 98 -17.03 5.23 10.68
CA VAL A 98 -17.02 5.15 9.20
C VAL A 98 -15.94 6.08 8.63
N GLU A 99 -15.73 7.24 9.26
CA GLU A 99 -14.72 8.21 8.82
C GLU A 99 -13.31 7.65 8.90
N THR A 100 -12.99 6.86 9.93
CA THR A 100 -11.69 6.16 10.04
C THR A 100 -11.44 5.24 8.83
N PHE A 101 -12.44 4.44 8.44
CA PHE A 101 -12.31 3.58 7.27
C PHE A 101 -12.28 4.36 5.96
N THR A 102 -13.06 5.45 5.87
CA THR A 102 -13.03 6.36 4.72
C THR A 102 -11.64 6.95 4.52
N ARG A 103 -11.04 7.43 5.58
CA ARG A 103 -9.69 7.98 5.56
C ARG A 103 -8.64 6.93 5.20
N ALA A 104 -8.74 5.73 5.78
CA ALA A 104 -7.87 4.61 5.40
C ALA A 104 -7.97 4.29 3.91
N ALA A 105 -9.18 4.19 3.38
CA ALA A 105 -9.43 3.91 1.96
C ALA A 105 -8.78 4.97 1.07
N VAL A 106 -8.92 6.25 1.40
CA VAL A 106 -8.32 7.37 0.66
C VAL A 106 -6.80 7.32 0.71
N LEU A 107 -6.20 7.15 1.91
CA LEU A 107 -4.75 7.14 2.07
C LEU A 107 -4.09 5.94 1.37
N ILE A 108 -4.66 4.74 1.53
CA ILE A 108 -4.12 3.53 0.88
C ILE A 108 -4.23 3.65 -0.64
N THR A 109 -5.38 4.16 -1.14
CA THR A 109 -5.56 4.36 -2.58
C THR A 109 -4.59 5.38 -3.15
N ALA A 110 -4.35 6.50 -2.44
CA ALA A 110 -3.36 7.49 -2.82
C ALA A 110 -1.93 6.91 -2.84
N ALA A 111 -1.60 6.07 -1.85
CA ALA A 111 -0.29 5.40 -1.82
C ALA A 111 -0.11 4.44 -3.00
N VAL A 112 -1.14 3.66 -3.36
CA VAL A 112 -1.11 2.76 -4.52
C VAL A 112 -0.94 3.56 -5.81
N ASP A 113 -1.69 4.64 -5.99
CA ASP A 113 -1.60 5.52 -7.16
C ASP A 113 -0.16 6.07 -7.34
N ARG A 114 0.45 6.52 -6.26
CA ARG A 114 1.83 7.00 -6.28
C ARG A 114 2.87 5.92 -6.60
N MET A 115 2.74 4.74 -5.97
CA MET A 115 3.66 3.63 -6.25
C MET A 115 3.61 3.24 -7.72
N GLU A 116 2.40 3.18 -8.31
CA GLU A 116 2.22 2.85 -9.73
C GLU A 116 2.74 3.98 -10.63
N ALA A 117 2.51 5.24 -10.27
CA ALA A 117 3.07 6.40 -10.98
C ALA A 117 4.61 6.43 -10.93
N ALA A 118 5.21 5.90 -9.86
CA ALA A 118 6.65 5.72 -9.73
C ALA A 118 7.20 4.46 -10.45
N GLY A 119 6.37 3.78 -11.27
CA GLY A 119 6.77 2.61 -12.05
C GLY A 119 6.76 1.28 -11.29
N ARG A 120 6.31 1.24 -10.04
CA ARG A 120 6.13 0.00 -9.27
C ARG A 120 4.84 -0.69 -9.68
N ARG A 121 4.80 -2.00 -9.55
CA ARG A 121 3.58 -2.78 -9.70
C ARG A 121 3.03 -3.13 -8.33
N VAL A 122 1.76 -2.77 -8.06
CA VAL A 122 1.15 -2.97 -6.75
C VAL A 122 0.04 -4.02 -6.84
N GLU A 123 0.13 -5.04 -6.00
CA GLU A 123 -0.93 -6.01 -5.76
C GLU A 123 -1.60 -5.69 -4.43
N VAL A 124 -2.95 -5.63 -4.43
CA VAL A 124 -3.70 -5.24 -3.23
C VAL A 124 -4.61 -6.37 -2.78
N TRP A 125 -4.38 -6.84 -1.57
CA TRP A 125 -5.20 -7.85 -0.90
C TRP A 125 -5.90 -7.27 0.32
N VAL A 126 -7.10 -7.75 0.59
CA VAL A 126 -7.79 -7.53 1.87
C VAL A 126 -7.97 -8.87 2.55
N TYR A 127 -7.62 -8.96 3.81
CA TYR A 127 -7.81 -10.18 4.58
C TYR A 127 -8.64 -9.96 5.84
N TYR A 128 -9.33 -11.04 6.24
CA TYR A 128 -10.10 -11.13 7.47
C TYR A 128 -9.64 -12.37 8.21
N ALA A 129 -9.14 -12.21 9.42
CA ALA A 129 -8.70 -13.31 10.25
C ALA A 129 -9.53 -13.39 11.53
N ALA A 130 -9.92 -14.58 11.95
CA ALA A 130 -10.66 -14.81 13.19
C ALA A 130 -10.20 -16.05 13.89
N LYS A 131 -10.11 -16.00 15.22
CA LYS A 131 -9.80 -17.15 16.07
C LYS A 131 -11.05 -17.99 16.37
N PHE A 132 -10.88 -19.30 16.28
CA PHE A 132 -11.81 -20.33 16.68
C PHE A 132 -11.11 -21.21 17.71
N GLY A 133 -11.28 -20.93 19.00
CA GLY A 133 -10.46 -21.55 20.03
C GLY A 133 -8.98 -21.18 19.84
N THR A 134 -8.15 -22.17 19.53
CA THR A 134 -6.71 -21.97 19.23
C THR A 134 -6.40 -21.82 17.75
N GLU A 135 -7.34 -22.12 16.87
CA GLU A 135 -7.14 -22.06 15.41
C GLU A 135 -7.46 -20.67 14.88
N LEU A 136 -6.62 -20.18 13.96
CA LEU A 136 -6.84 -18.95 13.20
C LEU A 136 -7.35 -19.31 11.80
N ALA A 137 -8.53 -18.82 11.45
CA ALA A 137 -9.07 -18.91 10.10
C ALA A 137 -8.92 -17.58 9.40
N GLU A 138 -8.32 -17.58 8.23
CA GLU A 138 -8.09 -16.39 7.41
C GLU A 138 -8.79 -16.51 6.05
N VAL A 139 -9.26 -15.37 5.57
CA VAL A 139 -9.86 -15.23 4.24
C VAL A 139 -9.22 -14.04 3.57
N TRP A 140 -8.70 -14.27 2.36
CA TRP A 140 -8.00 -13.28 1.57
C TRP A 140 -8.78 -12.98 0.29
N HIS A 141 -8.93 -11.71 -0.02
CA HIS A 141 -9.59 -11.21 -1.22
C HIS A 141 -8.63 -10.31 -2.01
N LEU A 142 -8.39 -10.69 -3.25
CA LEU A 142 -7.62 -9.89 -4.19
C LEU A 142 -8.49 -8.74 -4.71
N LEU A 143 -8.07 -7.50 -4.48
CA LEU A 143 -8.74 -6.30 -4.98
C LEU A 143 -8.11 -5.78 -6.27
N LYS A 144 -6.78 -5.87 -6.40
CA LYS A 144 -6.03 -5.44 -7.57
C LYS A 144 -4.86 -6.38 -7.80
N ARG A 145 -4.70 -6.85 -9.02
CA ARG A 145 -3.52 -7.62 -9.45
C ARG A 145 -2.39 -6.68 -9.84
N ALA A 146 -1.17 -7.17 -9.78
CA ALA A 146 0.00 -6.40 -10.18
C ALA A 146 -0.03 -6.00 -11.67
N GLU A 147 -0.57 -6.86 -12.54
CA GLU A 147 -0.67 -6.64 -13.99
C GLU A 147 -1.82 -5.69 -14.40
N ASP A 148 -2.81 -5.48 -13.52
CA ASP A 148 -3.96 -4.64 -13.84
C ASP A 148 -3.60 -3.16 -13.67
N SER A 149 -4.16 -2.28 -14.53
CA SER A 149 -4.13 -0.85 -14.31
C SER A 149 -4.95 -0.45 -13.07
N VAL A 150 -4.58 0.66 -12.44
CA VAL A 150 -5.29 1.15 -11.25
C VAL A 150 -6.67 1.70 -11.62
N ASP A 151 -7.72 1.08 -11.10
CA ASP A 151 -9.09 1.61 -11.10
C ASP A 151 -9.34 2.25 -9.71
N LEU A 152 -8.96 3.52 -9.56
CA LEU A 152 -9.07 4.23 -8.27
C LEU A 152 -10.50 4.21 -7.69
N PRO A 153 -11.58 4.46 -8.47
CA PRO A 153 -12.95 4.37 -7.96
C PRO A 153 -13.29 3.00 -7.37
N ARG A 154 -12.87 1.91 -8.00
CA ARG A 154 -13.12 0.56 -7.49
C ARG A 154 -12.23 0.22 -6.32
N LEU A 155 -10.96 0.62 -6.36
CA LEU A 155 -10.02 0.35 -5.28
C LEU A 155 -10.47 1.03 -3.99
N VAL A 156 -10.80 2.33 -4.02
CA VAL A 156 -11.27 3.05 -2.84
C VAL A 156 -12.63 2.52 -2.34
N ALA A 157 -13.50 2.07 -3.22
CA ALA A 157 -14.75 1.43 -2.84
C ALA A 157 -14.51 0.09 -2.12
N GLY A 158 -13.57 -0.74 -2.63
CA GLY A 158 -13.18 -2.02 -2.04
C GLY A 158 -12.52 -1.88 -0.66
N LEU A 159 -11.91 -0.74 -0.37
CA LEU A 159 -11.29 -0.40 0.91
C LEU A 159 -12.22 0.37 1.87
N SER A 160 -13.46 0.64 1.47
CA SER A 160 -14.42 1.42 2.25
C SER A 160 -15.00 0.66 3.45
N ALA A 161 -15.60 1.40 4.39
CA ALA A 161 -16.37 0.82 5.48
C ALA A 161 -17.49 -0.12 4.99
N ALA A 162 -18.10 0.20 3.85
CA ALA A 162 -19.12 -0.63 3.23
C ALA A 162 -18.57 -1.99 2.80
N ALA A 163 -17.39 -2.00 2.14
CA ALA A 163 -16.71 -3.23 1.76
C ALA A 163 -16.35 -4.06 2.99
N PHE A 164 -15.70 -3.46 3.99
CA PHE A 164 -15.24 -4.17 5.17
C PHE A 164 -16.39 -4.69 6.04
N ARG A 165 -17.39 -3.84 6.36
CA ARG A 165 -18.44 -4.15 7.33
C ARG A 165 -19.64 -4.87 6.74
N ARG A 166 -19.98 -4.64 5.47
CA ARG A 166 -21.18 -5.21 4.88
C ARG A 166 -20.88 -6.38 3.97
N VAL A 167 -19.90 -6.24 3.09
CA VAL A 167 -19.60 -7.27 2.10
C VAL A 167 -18.67 -8.32 2.67
N GLY A 168 -17.51 -7.95 3.19
CA GLY A 168 -16.50 -8.88 3.71
C GLY A 168 -17.01 -9.71 4.90
N TRP A 169 -17.64 -9.06 5.88
CA TRP A 169 -18.22 -9.76 7.03
C TRP A 169 -19.39 -10.67 6.65
N ARG A 170 -20.31 -10.20 5.81
CA ARG A 170 -21.45 -11.01 5.36
C ARG A 170 -21.00 -12.22 4.57
N TRP A 171 -20.01 -12.04 3.69
CA TRP A 171 -19.43 -13.16 2.95
C TRP A 171 -18.80 -14.18 3.89
N ARG A 172 -18.01 -13.74 4.86
CA ARG A 172 -17.42 -14.60 5.88
C ARG A 172 -18.48 -15.33 6.70
N GLU A 173 -19.51 -14.64 7.19
CA GLU A 173 -20.59 -15.22 7.95
C GLU A 173 -21.41 -16.26 7.16
N SER A 174 -21.45 -16.14 5.84
CA SER A 174 -22.11 -17.11 4.95
C SER A 174 -21.39 -18.46 4.92
N ARG A 175 -20.12 -18.53 5.35
CA ARG A 175 -19.32 -19.75 5.37
C ARG A 175 -19.38 -20.38 6.77
N LYS A 176 -20.07 -21.52 6.89
CA LYS A 176 -20.25 -22.21 8.18
C LYS A 176 -18.91 -22.49 8.89
N ALA A 177 -17.86 -22.83 8.13
CA ALA A 177 -16.51 -23.09 8.66
C ALA A 177 -15.80 -21.85 9.23
N LEU A 178 -16.29 -20.64 8.94
CA LEU A 178 -15.66 -19.37 9.31
C LEU A 178 -16.49 -18.56 10.32
N LYS A 179 -17.51 -19.17 10.94
CA LYS A 179 -18.31 -18.48 11.96
C LYS A 179 -17.56 -18.44 13.29
N PRO A 180 -17.17 -17.26 13.77
CA PRO A 180 -16.56 -17.16 15.10
C PRO A 180 -17.59 -17.44 16.18
N SER A 181 -17.18 -18.17 17.19
CA SER A 181 -18.06 -18.50 18.31
C SER A 181 -18.35 -17.31 19.23
N HIS A 182 -17.49 -16.28 19.29
CA HIS A 182 -17.59 -15.25 20.32
C HIS A 182 -17.10 -13.83 19.97
N SER A 183 -16.68 -13.50 18.76
CA SER A 183 -16.21 -12.14 18.46
C SER A 183 -16.73 -11.59 17.14
N TYR A 184 -17.87 -10.92 17.22
CA TYR A 184 -18.39 -10.14 16.10
C TYR A 184 -17.51 -8.89 15.88
N GLY A 185 -17.03 -8.72 14.65
CA GLY A 185 -16.45 -7.47 14.21
C GLY A 185 -14.94 -7.31 14.36
N TYR A 186 -14.25 -8.21 15.05
CA TYR A 186 -12.81 -8.14 15.21
C TYR A 186 -12.08 -8.99 14.16
N SER A 187 -11.19 -8.36 13.38
CA SER A 187 -10.21 -9.08 12.58
C SER A 187 -8.90 -9.14 13.35
N GLN A 188 -8.35 -10.35 13.48
CA GLN A 188 -7.02 -10.57 14.06
C GLN A 188 -5.95 -10.19 13.04
N ALA A 189 -4.71 -10.01 13.49
CA ALA A 189 -3.58 -9.99 12.58
C ALA A 189 -3.38 -11.37 11.95
N SER A 190 -2.89 -11.42 10.72
CA SER A 190 -2.51 -12.68 10.09
C SER A 190 -1.29 -13.27 10.80
N GLU A 191 -1.30 -14.58 11.02
CA GLU A 191 -0.18 -15.36 11.56
C GLU A 191 0.66 -16.00 10.43
N LEU A 192 0.24 -15.88 9.16
CA LEU A 192 1.01 -16.37 8.03
C LEU A 192 2.34 -15.60 7.92
N PRO A 193 3.43 -16.25 7.49
CA PRO A 193 4.69 -15.54 7.23
C PRO A 193 4.51 -14.47 6.15
N LEU A 194 5.32 -13.41 6.23
CA LEU A 194 5.35 -12.39 5.18
C LEU A 194 5.96 -12.99 3.91
N GLU A 195 5.30 -12.73 2.77
CA GLU A 195 5.90 -12.99 1.47
C GLU A 195 6.90 -11.89 1.09
N SER A 196 7.81 -12.19 0.16
CA SER A 196 8.77 -11.19 -0.34
C SER A 196 8.04 -10.00 -0.95
N GLY A 197 8.37 -8.79 -0.53
CA GLY A 197 7.71 -7.56 -0.97
C GLY A 197 6.32 -7.32 -0.35
N GLU A 198 5.89 -8.13 0.63
CA GLU A 198 4.61 -7.96 1.31
C GLU A 198 4.71 -6.91 2.43
N ILE A 199 3.76 -5.97 2.42
CA ILE A 199 3.56 -4.97 3.46
C ILE A 199 2.17 -5.17 4.05
N ARG A 200 2.08 -5.43 5.36
CA ARG A 200 0.81 -5.59 6.07
C ARG A 200 0.35 -4.29 6.69
N LEU A 201 -0.86 -3.92 6.37
CA LEU A 201 -1.50 -2.70 6.86
C LEU A 201 -2.76 -3.05 7.67
N ASP A 202 -2.97 -2.35 8.78
CA ASP A 202 -4.23 -2.36 9.51
C ASP A 202 -5.04 -1.13 9.08
N ALA A 203 -6.18 -1.33 8.42
CA ALA A 203 -7.02 -0.24 7.93
C ALA A 203 -7.44 0.73 9.06
N VAL A 204 -7.68 0.22 10.27
CA VAL A 204 -8.02 1.08 11.41
C VAL A 204 -6.84 1.94 11.83
N HIS A 205 -5.63 1.37 11.84
CA HIS A 205 -4.42 2.09 12.18
C HIS A 205 -4.12 3.18 11.15
N VAL A 206 -4.15 2.83 9.87
CA VAL A 206 -3.96 3.79 8.77
C VAL A 206 -4.97 4.94 8.83
N GLY A 207 -6.24 4.63 9.09
CA GLY A 207 -7.28 5.65 9.20
C GLY A 207 -7.15 6.58 10.42
N ARG A 208 -6.30 6.23 11.38
CA ARG A 208 -5.97 7.03 12.57
C ARG A 208 -4.65 7.80 12.45
N VAL A 209 -3.96 7.70 11.31
CA VAL A 209 -2.77 8.52 11.06
C VAL A 209 -3.12 9.99 11.27
N MET A 210 -2.35 10.68 12.09
CA MET A 210 -2.61 12.09 12.43
C MET A 210 -2.46 12.99 11.20
N ASN A 211 -3.23 14.06 11.15
CA ASN A 211 -3.08 15.06 10.09
C ASN A 211 -1.66 15.63 10.11
N GLY A 212 -1.02 15.66 8.96
CA GLY A 212 0.35 16.08 8.77
C GLY A 212 1.40 14.97 8.86
N LEU A 213 1.03 13.75 9.28
CA LEU A 213 1.92 12.58 9.29
C LEU A 213 1.67 11.61 8.12
N GLU A 214 0.77 11.96 7.20
CA GLU A 214 0.43 11.12 6.04
C GLU A 214 1.65 10.86 5.14
N ALA A 215 2.47 11.88 4.93
CA ALA A 215 3.70 11.75 4.12
C ALA A 215 4.73 10.83 4.78
N GLU A 216 4.88 10.90 6.11
CA GLU A 216 5.76 10.01 6.86
C GLU A 216 5.27 8.56 6.79
N TRP A 217 3.97 8.35 6.96
CA TRP A 217 3.37 7.03 6.80
C TRP A 217 3.58 6.49 5.38
N MET A 218 3.35 7.27 4.33
CA MET A 218 3.57 6.83 2.94
C MET A 218 5.04 6.44 2.71
N ARG A 219 5.98 7.26 3.19
CA ARG A 219 7.41 6.91 3.11
C ARG A 219 7.75 5.60 3.82
N SER A 220 7.10 5.33 4.96
CA SER A 220 7.34 4.09 5.72
C SER A 220 6.93 2.83 4.96
N ILE A 221 6.00 2.94 4.03
CA ILE A 221 5.55 1.84 3.15
C ILE A 221 6.16 1.92 1.75
N GLY A 222 7.06 2.86 1.50
CA GLY A 222 7.76 3.02 0.22
C GLY A 222 6.91 3.66 -0.89
N ALA A 223 5.88 4.43 -0.53
CA ALA A 223 5.04 5.16 -1.49
C ALA A 223 5.59 6.54 -1.80
#